data_c5112d0b192e0812ba2125cec92f1c89
#
_entry.id   c5112d0b192e0812ba2125cec92f1c89
#
_cell.length_a   1.000
_cell.length_b   1.000
_cell.length_c   1.000
_cell.angle_alpha   90.00
_cell.angle_beta   90.00
_cell.angle_gamma   90.00
#
_symmetry.space_group_name_H-M   'P 1'
#
loop_
_entity.id
_entity.type
_entity.pdbx_description
1 polymer ?
#
loop_
_entity_poly.entity_id
_entity_poly.type
_entity_poly.pdbx_seq_one_letter_code
_entity_poly.pdbx_strand_id
1 'polypeptide(L)'
;MKKRMIMMLIAVGLVFGALYGFQMFKATMIKQALASLRDPPQTVATMEAALSPWQTSIKAVGSVRAEAGADLALESSGTVSELNFKSGDEVQEGQVLLKLRDDQERANLEALKATADVSAIILNRDKEQLKIHAVSQATVDSDTANLKKALAQVAEQQAVVDKKTLKAPFSGRLGIRAVDLGQYVSAGTTIVTLQSLNPIFVDFYLPQQALAEIKTGQAVKATVDTYPGQGFEGTITAVSPKVDSSSRNVQVRAEFKNDDKRLFPGMFATVEVSVGKPSDLVTVPQTAITANPYGDIAFVVEKKEGPSTGLSVKQVFVKTGETRGDQIAVTSGLSAGDQIVVAGQMKLHNGSQVTVNNAVLPTNTPSPSITDR
;
A
#
# COMPACT_ATOMS: atom_id res chain seq x y z
N MET A 1 14.87 29.29 -103.37
CA MET A 1 14.09 28.52 -102.39
C MET A 1 14.87 28.06 -101.16
N LYS A 2 16.10 27.58 -101.30
CA LYS A 2 16.96 27.07 -100.18
C LYS A 2 17.21 28.07 -99.04
N LYS A 3 17.51 29.37 -99.34
CA LYS A 3 17.82 30.40 -98.32
C LYS A 3 16.57 30.67 -97.42
N ARG A 4 15.37 30.70 -97.93
CA ARG A 4 14.16 30.91 -97.12
C ARG A 4 13.84 29.72 -96.24
N MET A 5 14.14 28.49 -96.64
CA MET A 5 13.90 27.27 -95.87
C MET A 5 14.88 27.16 -94.68
N ILE A 6 16.18 27.57 -94.90
CA ILE A 6 17.21 27.68 -93.87
C ILE A 6 16.81 28.72 -92.82
N MET A 7 16.34 29.89 -93.25
CA MET A 7 15.91 30.96 -92.32
C MET A 7 14.73 30.53 -91.50
N MET A 8 13.75 29.75 -92.07
CA MET A 8 12.62 29.21 -91.35
C MET A 8 13.02 28.11 -90.31
N LEU A 9 13.99 27.27 -90.67
CA LEU A 9 14.52 26.27 -89.74
C LEU A 9 15.28 26.92 -88.54
N ILE A 10 16.03 28.00 -88.80
CA ILE A 10 16.73 28.76 -87.73
C ILE A 10 15.65 29.45 -86.81
N ALA A 11 14.59 30.04 -87.36
CA ALA A 11 13.51 30.65 -86.59
C ALA A 11 12.76 29.66 -85.73
N VAL A 12 12.51 28.47 -86.31
CA VAL A 12 11.82 27.37 -85.52
C VAL A 12 12.81 26.84 -84.46
N GLY A 13 14.07 26.69 -84.74
CA GLY A 13 15.11 26.29 -83.75
C GLY A 13 15.22 27.28 -82.57
N LEU A 14 15.17 28.59 -82.89
CA LEU A 14 15.21 29.67 -81.89
C LEU A 14 13.92 29.63 -81.00
N VAL A 15 12.78 29.40 -81.57
CA VAL A 15 11.51 29.29 -80.81
C VAL A 15 11.53 28.05 -79.92
N PHE A 16 11.98 26.89 -80.41
CA PHE A 16 12.12 25.69 -79.62
C PHE A 16 13.22 25.84 -78.52
N GLY A 17 14.34 26.48 -78.85
CA GLY A 17 15.40 26.81 -77.88
C GLY A 17 14.92 27.74 -76.78
N ALA A 18 14.13 28.78 -77.10
CA ALA A 18 13.54 29.69 -76.15
C ALA A 18 12.49 29.02 -75.29
N LEU A 19 11.64 28.14 -75.84
CA LEU A 19 10.67 27.36 -75.10
C LEU A 19 11.35 26.36 -74.11
N TYR A 20 12.40 25.68 -74.58
CA TYR A 20 13.18 24.77 -73.74
C TYR A 20 13.94 25.52 -72.61
N GLY A 21 14.55 26.65 -72.91
CA GLY A 21 15.20 27.51 -71.92
C GLY A 21 14.20 28.07 -70.88
N PHE A 22 13.00 28.46 -71.36
CA PHE A 22 11.94 28.90 -70.44
C PHE A 22 11.42 27.77 -69.56
N GLN A 23 11.25 26.57 -70.08
CA GLN A 23 10.89 25.38 -69.31
C GLN A 23 11.97 25.02 -68.25
N MET A 24 13.24 25.06 -68.61
CA MET A 24 14.34 24.84 -67.65
C MET A 24 14.42 25.93 -66.59
N PHE A 25 14.26 27.21 -66.96
CA PHE A 25 14.23 28.33 -66.04
C PHE A 25 13.05 28.22 -65.08
N LYS A 26 11.85 27.87 -65.59
CA LYS A 26 10.67 27.64 -64.77
C LYS A 26 10.86 26.43 -63.79
N ALA A 27 11.50 25.36 -64.26
CA ALA A 27 11.78 24.18 -63.42
C ALA A 27 12.80 24.49 -62.29
N THR A 28 13.82 25.36 -62.58
CA THR A 28 14.78 25.79 -61.56
C THR A 28 14.17 26.76 -60.56
N MET A 29 13.32 27.72 -61.02
CA MET A 29 12.59 28.62 -60.15
C MET A 29 11.60 27.89 -59.25
N ILE A 30 10.88 26.88 -59.76
CA ILE A 30 10.00 26.03 -58.97
C ILE A 30 10.78 25.22 -57.92
N LYS A 31 11.92 24.64 -58.31
CA LYS A 31 12.84 23.95 -57.38
C LYS A 31 13.36 24.86 -56.25
N GLN A 32 13.74 26.11 -56.58
CA GLN A 32 14.17 27.09 -55.60
C GLN A 32 13.01 27.57 -54.68
N ALA A 33 11.83 27.81 -55.27
CA ALA A 33 10.64 28.18 -54.51
C ALA A 33 10.18 27.03 -53.55
N LEU A 34 10.24 25.77 -54.02
CA LEU A 34 9.97 24.62 -53.14
C LEU A 34 11.04 24.43 -52.06
N ALA A 35 12.31 24.78 -52.35
CA ALA A 35 13.38 24.71 -51.37
C ALA A 35 13.25 25.80 -50.29
N SER A 36 12.67 26.96 -50.61
CA SER A 36 12.40 28.06 -49.66
C SER A 36 11.12 27.83 -48.81
N LEU A 37 10.24 26.91 -49.20
CA LEU A 37 9.08 26.49 -48.46
C LEU A 37 9.37 25.37 -47.41
N ARG A 38 10.67 24.99 -47.25
CA ARG A 38 11.04 24.08 -46.18
C ARG A 38 10.91 24.79 -44.84
N ASP A 39 10.14 24.20 -43.94
CA ASP A 39 10.02 24.70 -42.58
C ASP A 39 11.41 24.89 -41.95
N PRO A 40 11.66 26.03 -41.30
CA PRO A 40 12.93 26.27 -40.64
C PRO A 40 13.19 25.18 -39.57
N PRO A 41 14.48 24.80 -39.36
CA PRO A 41 14.78 23.80 -38.33
C PRO A 41 14.20 24.22 -36.99
N GLN A 42 13.41 23.34 -36.38
CA GLN A 42 12.80 23.58 -35.06
C GLN A 42 13.81 23.27 -33.97
N THR A 43 13.92 24.15 -32.97
CA THR A 43 14.79 23.90 -31.81
C THR A 43 14.04 22.97 -30.84
N VAL A 44 14.68 21.88 -30.48
CA VAL A 44 14.13 20.85 -29.57
C VAL A 44 15.15 20.46 -28.50
N ALA A 45 14.65 20.06 -27.33
CA ALA A 45 15.49 19.37 -26.35
C ALA A 45 15.31 17.86 -26.51
N THR A 46 16.40 17.11 -26.36
CA THR A 46 16.40 15.67 -26.53
C THR A 46 16.98 14.96 -25.31
N MET A 47 16.51 13.75 -25.06
CA MET A 47 17.04 12.86 -24.03
C MET A 47 17.14 11.45 -24.60
N GLU A 48 18.08 10.68 -24.08
CA GLU A 48 18.23 9.27 -24.44
C GLU A 48 17.21 8.42 -23.70
N ALA A 49 16.54 7.54 -24.40
CA ALA A 49 15.61 6.56 -23.82
C ALA A 49 16.42 5.51 -23.07
N ALA A 50 16.30 5.49 -21.74
CA ALA A 50 17.10 4.63 -20.87
C ALA A 50 16.29 3.40 -20.43
N LEU A 51 16.96 2.24 -20.34
CA LEU A 51 16.41 1.08 -19.62
C LEU A 51 16.50 1.35 -18.13
N SER A 52 15.38 1.17 -17.45
CA SER A 52 15.32 1.29 -16.00
C SER A 52 14.57 0.09 -15.42
N PRO A 53 15.00 -0.41 -14.26
CA PRO A 53 14.25 -1.45 -13.56
C PRO A 53 12.89 -0.88 -13.17
N TRP A 54 11.85 -1.49 -13.71
CA TRP A 54 10.47 -1.10 -13.48
C TRP A 54 9.73 -2.22 -12.79
N GLN A 55 9.14 -1.90 -11.66
CA GLN A 55 8.25 -2.80 -10.96
C GLN A 55 6.89 -2.14 -10.86
N THR A 56 5.90 -2.83 -11.40
CA THR A 56 4.50 -2.42 -11.28
C THR A 56 4.08 -2.44 -9.82
N SER A 57 3.33 -1.44 -9.39
CA SER A 57 2.78 -1.37 -8.05
C SER A 57 1.28 -1.07 -8.09
N ILE A 58 0.55 -1.69 -7.18
CA ILE A 58 -0.87 -1.40 -6.98
C ILE A 58 -1.01 -0.59 -5.69
N LYS A 59 -1.66 0.58 -5.79
CA LYS A 59 -1.98 1.41 -4.63
C LYS A 59 -3.39 1.13 -4.14
N ALA A 60 -3.52 0.96 -2.83
CA ALA A 60 -4.79 0.75 -2.17
C ALA A 60 -4.87 1.55 -0.88
N VAL A 61 -6.06 1.94 -0.49
CA VAL A 61 -6.29 2.56 0.82
C VAL A 61 -6.70 1.48 1.80
N GLY A 62 -6.11 1.51 2.99
CA GLY A 62 -6.39 0.57 4.07
C GLY A 62 -6.56 1.27 5.40
N SER A 63 -6.93 0.50 6.40
CA SER A 63 -7.06 0.96 7.78
C SER A 63 -6.09 0.22 8.68
N VAL A 64 -5.42 0.97 9.53
CA VAL A 64 -4.50 0.44 10.54
C VAL A 64 -5.30 -0.24 11.63
N ARG A 65 -4.90 -1.45 12.04
CA ARG A 65 -5.52 -2.25 13.10
C ARG A 65 -4.46 -2.78 14.05
N ALA A 66 -4.81 -2.81 15.34
CA ALA A 66 -3.99 -3.52 16.31
C ALA A 66 -3.99 -5.03 16.03
N GLU A 67 -2.92 -5.72 16.41
CA GLU A 67 -2.89 -7.18 16.44
C GLU A 67 -3.96 -7.72 17.39
N ALA A 68 -4.02 -7.18 18.59
CA ALA A 68 -5.06 -7.43 19.58
C ALA A 68 -5.59 -6.10 20.12
N GLY A 69 -6.90 -5.97 20.18
CA GLY A 69 -7.57 -4.78 20.71
C GLY A 69 -8.86 -5.19 21.43
N ALA A 70 -9.04 -4.72 22.66
CA ALA A 70 -10.22 -5.03 23.45
C ALA A 70 -10.63 -3.82 24.31
N ASP A 71 -11.93 -3.67 24.47
CA ASP A 71 -12.53 -2.82 25.48
C ASP A 71 -12.69 -3.64 26.76
N LEU A 72 -11.84 -3.37 27.76
CA LEU A 72 -11.82 -4.12 29.00
C LEU A 72 -12.99 -3.71 29.88
N ALA A 73 -13.78 -4.69 30.27
CA ALA A 73 -14.95 -4.54 31.14
C ALA A 73 -14.92 -5.62 32.22
N LEU A 74 -15.57 -5.37 33.35
CA LEU A 74 -15.73 -6.37 34.40
C LEU A 74 -16.98 -7.20 34.16
N GLU A 75 -16.89 -8.48 34.50
CA GLU A 75 -18.06 -9.42 34.44
C GLU A 75 -19.02 -9.26 35.61
N SER A 76 -18.60 -8.61 36.69
CA SER A 76 -19.38 -8.38 37.89
C SER A 76 -19.48 -6.90 38.25
N SER A 77 -20.57 -6.52 38.93
CA SER A 77 -20.74 -5.16 39.42
C SER A 77 -20.09 -4.98 40.81
N GLY A 78 -19.78 -3.75 41.16
CA GLY A 78 -19.25 -3.39 42.49
C GLY A 78 -18.62 -2.02 42.51
N THR A 79 -18.10 -1.62 43.68
CA THR A 79 -17.39 -0.36 43.86
C THR A 79 -15.89 -0.58 43.63
N VAL A 80 -15.26 0.30 42.87
CA VAL A 80 -13.81 0.27 42.61
C VAL A 80 -13.08 0.51 43.92
N SER A 81 -12.30 -0.48 44.37
CA SER A 81 -11.48 -0.40 45.60
C SER A 81 -10.03 -0.12 45.30
N GLU A 82 -9.50 -0.57 44.18
CA GLU A 82 -8.12 -0.33 43.76
C GLU A 82 -8.06 -0.02 42.28
N LEU A 83 -7.17 0.91 41.90
CA LEU A 83 -6.91 1.29 40.54
C LEU A 83 -5.39 1.36 40.32
N ASN A 84 -4.84 0.39 39.60
CA ASN A 84 -3.39 0.15 39.52
C ASN A 84 -2.80 0.56 38.18
N PHE A 85 -3.43 1.47 37.43
CA PHE A 85 -2.94 1.99 36.16
C PHE A 85 -3.34 3.45 35.97
N LYS A 86 -2.63 4.13 35.09
CA LYS A 86 -2.97 5.47 34.57
C LYS A 86 -3.32 5.38 33.09
N SER A 87 -4.06 6.37 32.61
CA SER A 87 -4.37 6.49 31.18
C SER A 87 -3.08 6.58 30.36
N GLY A 88 -2.96 5.74 29.31
CA GLY A 88 -1.79 5.69 28.44
C GLY A 88 -0.65 4.79 28.89
N ASP A 89 -0.75 4.15 30.06
CA ASP A 89 0.27 3.21 30.56
C ASP A 89 0.43 1.99 29.66
N GLU A 90 1.64 1.44 29.65
CA GLU A 90 1.92 0.13 29.07
C GLU A 90 1.80 -0.94 30.14
N VAL A 91 1.12 -2.02 29.82
CA VAL A 91 0.86 -3.11 30.74
C VAL A 91 1.25 -4.46 30.14
N GLN A 92 1.55 -5.40 31.01
CA GLN A 92 1.86 -6.79 30.64
C GLN A 92 0.65 -7.68 30.82
N GLU A 93 0.59 -8.77 30.06
CA GLU A 93 -0.42 -9.80 30.23
C GLU A 93 -0.48 -10.29 31.70
N GLY A 94 -1.69 -10.45 32.23
CA GLY A 94 -1.93 -10.87 33.61
C GLY A 94 -1.82 -9.77 34.65
N GLN A 95 -1.31 -8.57 34.31
CA GLN A 95 -1.21 -7.45 35.24
C GLN A 95 -2.59 -7.04 35.76
N VAL A 96 -2.72 -6.89 37.08
CA VAL A 96 -3.96 -6.42 37.72
C VAL A 96 -4.12 -4.93 37.47
N LEU A 97 -5.22 -4.57 36.81
CA LEU A 97 -5.56 -3.19 36.47
C LEU A 97 -6.47 -2.54 37.49
N LEU A 98 -7.49 -3.27 37.91
CA LEU A 98 -8.52 -2.76 38.81
C LEU A 98 -9.06 -3.89 39.66
N LYS A 99 -9.43 -3.55 40.91
CA LYS A 99 -10.20 -4.44 41.78
C LYS A 99 -11.48 -3.76 42.26
N LEU A 100 -12.53 -4.52 42.29
CA LEU A 100 -13.75 -4.16 43.01
C LEU A 100 -13.62 -4.57 44.47
N ARG A 101 -14.44 -3.95 45.32
CA ARG A 101 -14.59 -4.38 46.71
C ARG A 101 -15.16 -5.82 46.74
N ASP A 102 -14.44 -6.71 47.38
CA ASP A 102 -14.72 -8.15 47.41
C ASP A 102 -14.71 -8.76 48.82
N ASP A 103 -14.81 -7.90 49.86
CA ASP A 103 -14.71 -8.32 51.25
C ASP A 103 -15.74 -9.42 51.62
N GLN A 104 -16.98 -9.26 51.14
CA GLN A 104 -18.06 -10.23 51.39
C GLN A 104 -17.80 -11.55 50.65
N GLU A 105 -17.39 -11.50 49.39
CA GLU A 105 -17.14 -12.67 48.56
C GLU A 105 -15.95 -13.47 49.11
N ARG A 106 -14.93 -12.80 49.63
CA ARG A 106 -13.77 -13.43 50.29
C ARG A 106 -14.14 -14.07 51.61
N ALA A 107 -14.96 -13.39 52.44
CA ALA A 107 -15.45 -13.95 53.70
C ALA A 107 -16.27 -15.24 53.45
N ASN A 108 -17.11 -15.23 52.41
CA ASN A 108 -17.89 -16.42 52.01
C ASN A 108 -16.97 -17.55 51.49
N LEU A 109 -15.92 -17.22 50.72
CA LEU A 109 -14.93 -18.18 50.24
C LEU A 109 -14.23 -18.88 51.41
N GLU A 110 -13.80 -18.13 52.44
CA GLU A 110 -13.15 -18.69 53.63
C GLU A 110 -14.11 -19.61 54.42
N ALA A 111 -15.39 -19.25 54.55
CA ALA A 111 -16.40 -20.13 55.18
C ALA A 111 -16.60 -21.46 54.42
N LEU A 112 -16.63 -21.41 53.07
CA LEU A 112 -16.73 -22.62 52.24
C LEU A 112 -15.47 -23.47 52.31
N LYS A 113 -14.25 -22.87 52.36
CA LYS A 113 -13.00 -23.59 52.61
C LYS A 113 -13.00 -24.31 53.93
N ALA A 114 -13.42 -23.66 55.02
CA ALA A 114 -13.59 -24.31 56.32
C ALA A 114 -14.55 -25.49 56.29
N THR A 115 -15.64 -25.39 55.52
CA THR A 115 -16.61 -26.51 55.33
C THR A 115 -15.94 -27.69 54.56
N ALA A 116 -15.18 -27.40 53.53
CA ALA A 116 -14.44 -28.41 52.79
C ALA A 116 -13.39 -29.12 53.67
N ASP A 117 -12.66 -28.34 54.50
CA ASP A 117 -11.71 -28.88 55.44
C ASP A 117 -12.35 -29.85 56.48
N VAL A 118 -13.50 -29.45 57.03
CA VAL A 118 -14.27 -30.35 57.92
C VAL A 118 -14.66 -31.66 57.20
N SER A 119 -15.17 -31.53 55.95
CA SER A 119 -15.51 -32.71 55.14
C SER A 119 -14.32 -33.61 54.86
N ALA A 120 -13.12 -33.02 54.61
CA ALA A 120 -11.87 -33.78 54.44
C ALA A 120 -11.43 -34.48 55.71
N ILE A 121 -11.57 -33.85 56.87
CA ILE A 121 -11.24 -34.46 58.18
C ILE A 121 -12.17 -35.66 58.45
N ILE A 122 -13.47 -35.49 58.20
CA ILE A 122 -14.48 -36.56 58.39
C ILE A 122 -14.15 -37.75 57.50
N LEU A 123 -13.93 -37.52 56.18
CA LEU A 123 -13.58 -38.56 55.23
C LEU A 123 -12.31 -39.30 55.61
N ASN A 124 -11.27 -38.60 56.04
CA ASN A 124 -10.02 -39.23 56.45
C ASN A 124 -10.21 -40.10 57.70
N ARG A 125 -10.97 -39.60 58.68
CA ARG A 125 -11.32 -40.39 59.89
C ARG A 125 -12.08 -41.65 59.52
N ASP A 126 -13.09 -41.56 58.67
CA ASP A 126 -13.95 -42.67 58.31
C ASP A 126 -13.22 -43.68 57.38
N LYS A 127 -12.28 -43.24 56.58
CA LYS A 127 -11.34 -44.13 55.84
C LYS A 127 -10.49 -44.98 56.81
N GLU A 128 -9.99 -44.39 57.89
CA GLU A 128 -9.23 -45.16 58.90
C GLU A 128 -10.14 -46.13 59.66
N GLN A 129 -11.36 -45.72 59.97
CA GLN A 129 -12.34 -46.61 60.62
C GLN A 129 -12.81 -47.75 59.72
N LEU A 130 -12.87 -47.55 58.41
CA LEU A 130 -13.18 -48.60 57.42
C LEU A 130 -12.10 -49.71 57.45
N LYS A 131 -10.84 -49.40 57.62
CA LYS A 131 -9.74 -50.39 57.72
C LYS A 131 -9.93 -51.38 58.85
N ILE A 132 -10.59 -50.97 59.91
CA ILE A 132 -10.89 -51.83 61.09
C ILE A 132 -12.38 -52.27 61.10
N HIS A 133 -13.11 -52.11 59.95
CA HIS A 133 -14.53 -52.45 59.77
C HIS A 133 -15.48 -51.76 60.76
N ALA A 134 -15.13 -50.60 61.29
CA ALA A 134 -15.97 -49.79 62.17
C ALA A 134 -17.04 -48.97 61.45
N VAL A 135 -16.89 -48.73 60.16
CA VAL A 135 -17.87 -48.08 59.30
C VAL A 135 -18.05 -48.85 57.99
N SER A 136 -19.13 -48.57 57.27
CA SER A 136 -19.43 -49.22 55.98
C SER A 136 -18.70 -48.51 54.81
N GLN A 137 -18.47 -49.23 53.70
CA GLN A 137 -17.99 -48.63 52.47
C GLN A 137 -18.92 -47.54 51.99
N ALA A 138 -20.23 -47.72 52.09
CA ALA A 138 -21.25 -46.73 51.70
C ALA A 138 -21.09 -45.38 52.46
N THR A 139 -20.65 -45.42 53.73
CA THR A 139 -20.36 -44.21 54.53
C THR A 139 -19.16 -43.46 53.92
N VAL A 140 -18.06 -44.15 53.64
CA VAL A 140 -16.89 -43.54 53.02
C VAL A 140 -17.17 -43.00 51.61
N ASP A 141 -18.01 -43.69 50.83
CA ASP A 141 -18.44 -43.23 49.50
C ASP A 141 -19.29 -41.95 49.62
N SER A 142 -20.20 -41.89 50.65
CA SER A 142 -20.97 -40.70 50.95
C SER A 142 -20.11 -39.51 51.35
N ASP A 143 -19.10 -39.74 52.23
CA ASP A 143 -18.17 -38.66 52.65
C ASP A 143 -17.27 -38.21 51.54
N THR A 144 -16.87 -39.12 50.65
CA THR A 144 -16.14 -38.78 49.43
C THR A 144 -16.98 -37.85 48.53
N ALA A 145 -18.28 -38.15 48.38
CA ALA A 145 -19.21 -37.32 47.61
C ALA A 145 -19.43 -35.94 48.27
N ASN A 146 -19.54 -35.89 49.61
CA ASN A 146 -19.69 -34.67 50.38
C ASN A 146 -18.48 -33.76 50.27
N LEU A 147 -17.25 -34.29 50.37
CA LEU A 147 -16.01 -33.54 50.15
C LEU A 147 -15.93 -32.98 48.72
N LYS A 148 -16.23 -33.81 47.72
CA LYS A 148 -16.28 -33.38 46.34
C LYS A 148 -17.25 -32.24 46.11
N LYS A 149 -18.43 -32.29 46.70
CA LYS A 149 -19.43 -31.21 46.65
C LYS A 149 -18.89 -29.92 47.30
N ALA A 150 -18.30 -30.03 48.51
CA ALA A 150 -17.75 -28.87 49.20
C ALA A 150 -16.60 -28.20 48.42
N LEU A 151 -15.70 -28.98 47.81
CA LEU A 151 -14.65 -28.47 46.97
C LEU A 151 -15.17 -27.78 45.69
N ALA A 152 -16.27 -28.30 45.12
CA ALA A 152 -16.91 -27.66 43.97
C ALA A 152 -17.51 -26.30 44.38
N GLN A 153 -18.09 -26.15 45.57
CA GLN A 153 -18.58 -24.87 46.08
C GLN A 153 -17.46 -23.86 46.35
N VAL A 154 -16.30 -24.31 46.85
CA VAL A 154 -15.10 -23.46 46.97
C VAL A 154 -14.67 -22.94 45.62
N ALA A 155 -14.60 -23.81 44.60
CA ALA A 155 -14.21 -23.43 43.23
C ALA A 155 -15.19 -22.43 42.60
N GLU A 156 -16.50 -22.63 42.82
CA GLU A 156 -17.53 -21.68 42.35
C GLU A 156 -17.35 -20.29 43.00
N GLN A 157 -17.18 -20.23 44.32
CA GLN A 157 -16.99 -18.96 45.00
C GLN A 157 -15.66 -18.30 44.67
N GLN A 158 -14.58 -19.08 44.42
CA GLN A 158 -13.31 -18.54 43.95
C GLN A 158 -13.48 -17.84 42.60
N ALA A 159 -14.24 -18.43 41.67
CA ALA A 159 -14.52 -17.80 40.40
C ALA A 159 -15.29 -16.48 40.54
N VAL A 160 -16.19 -16.37 41.56
CA VAL A 160 -16.89 -15.11 41.87
C VAL A 160 -15.91 -14.06 42.37
N VAL A 161 -14.95 -14.41 43.23
CA VAL A 161 -13.87 -13.50 43.70
C VAL A 161 -12.98 -13.08 42.54
N ASP A 162 -12.60 -14.01 41.67
CA ASP A 162 -11.72 -13.72 40.55
C ASP A 162 -12.36 -12.71 39.56
N LYS A 163 -13.67 -12.77 39.35
CA LYS A 163 -14.45 -11.83 38.53
C LYS A 163 -14.48 -10.41 39.09
N LYS A 164 -14.09 -10.19 40.36
CA LYS A 164 -13.93 -8.86 40.96
C LYS A 164 -12.60 -8.18 40.59
N THR A 165 -11.70 -8.88 39.92
CA THR A 165 -10.39 -8.39 39.55
C THR A 165 -10.28 -8.31 38.05
N LEU A 166 -10.02 -7.12 37.50
CA LEU A 166 -9.72 -6.92 36.08
C LEU A 166 -8.23 -7.08 35.85
N LYS A 167 -7.85 -8.00 34.98
CA LYS A 167 -6.47 -8.20 34.52
C LYS A 167 -6.36 -7.92 33.05
N ALA A 168 -5.15 -7.50 32.61
CA ALA A 168 -4.86 -7.34 31.20
C ALA A 168 -4.81 -8.72 30.50
N PRO A 169 -5.61 -8.99 29.46
CA PRO A 169 -5.63 -10.27 28.76
C PRO A 169 -4.43 -10.48 27.82
N PHE A 170 -3.74 -9.42 27.45
CA PHE A 170 -2.51 -9.40 26.65
C PHE A 170 -1.70 -8.14 26.97
N SER A 171 -0.44 -8.13 26.57
CA SER A 171 0.44 -6.96 26.75
C SER A 171 0.11 -5.87 25.72
N GLY A 172 0.10 -4.60 26.14
CA GLY A 172 -0.25 -3.50 25.26
C GLY A 172 -0.32 -2.15 25.97
N ARG A 173 -0.84 -1.16 25.26
CA ARG A 173 -1.03 0.19 25.76
C ARG A 173 -2.49 0.42 26.11
N LEU A 174 -2.71 0.98 27.31
CA LEU A 174 -4.05 1.35 27.76
C LEU A 174 -4.47 2.69 27.16
N GLY A 175 -5.75 2.82 26.88
CA GLY A 175 -6.38 4.07 26.49
C GLY A 175 -6.67 4.99 27.66
N ILE A 176 -7.66 5.85 27.50
CA ILE A 176 -8.13 6.74 28.55
C ILE A 176 -9.10 5.95 29.44
N ARG A 177 -8.85 5.96 30.74
CA ARG A 177 -9.74 5.30 31.73
C ARG A 177 -11.10 5.98 31.79
N ALA A 178 -12.14 5.18 31.90
CA ALA A 178 -13.52 5.65 31.96
C ALA A 178 -14.12 5.62 33.36
N VAL A 179 -13.34 5.23 34.39
CA VAL A 179 -13.84 5.05 35.77
C VAL A 179 -12.88 5.63 36.79
N ASP A 180 -13.40 5.94 37.99
CA ASP A 180 -12.65 6.51 39.11
C ASP A 180 -12.66 5.60 40.33
N LEU A 181 -11.68 5.80 41.22
CA LEU A 181 -11.62 5.12 42.52
C LEU A 181 -12.83 5.49 43.35
N GLY A 182 -13.47 4.49 43.97
CA GLY A 182 -14.73 4.65 44.76
C GLY A 182 -16.00 4.70 43.93
N GLN A 183 -15.92 4.72 42.60
CA GLN A 183 -17.07 4.67 41.70
C GLN A 183 -17.70 3.29 41.72
N TYR A 184 -19.04 3.25 41.70
CA TYR A 184 -19.77 2.00 41.44
C TYR A 184 -19.86 1.76 39.95
N VAL A 185 -19.50 0.56 39.52
CA VAL A 185 -19.57 0.12 38.11
C VAL A 185 -20.47 -1.10 37.97
N SER A 186 -21.22 -1.13 36.87
CA SER A 186 -22.06 -2.27 36.51
C SER A 186 -21.28 -3.27 35.66
N ALA A 187 -21.69 -4.53 35.67
CA ALA A 187 -21.14 -5.54 34.77
C ALA A 187 -21.28 -5.11 33.31
N GLY A 188 -20.23 -5.32 32.51
CA GLY A 188 -20.17 -4.95 31.10
C GLY A 188 -19.81 -3.46 30.84
N THR A 189 -19.64 -2.65 31.89
CA THR A 189 -19.19 -1.26 31.72
C THR A 189 -17.72 -1.26 31.29
N THR A 190 -17.40 -0.59 30.17
CA THR A 190 -16.01 -0.41 29.70
C THR A 190 -15.21 0.41 30.70
N ILE A 191 -14.10 -0.12 31.16
CA ILE A 191 -13.16 0.50 32.11
C ILE A 191 -12.07 1.25 31.38
N VAL A 192 -11.47 0.60 30.38
CA VAL A 192 -10.36 1.12 29.58
C VAL A 192 -10.22 0.26 28.32
N THR A 193 -9.77 0.88 27.21
CA THR A 193 -9.37 0.13 26.02
C THR A 193 -7.92 -0.34 26.17
N LEU A 194 -7.60 -1.53 25.68
CA LEU A 194 -6.24 -2.07 25.61
C LEU A 194 -5.91 -2.40 24.15
N GLN A 195 -4.77 -1.93 23.65
CA GLN A 195 -4.34 -2.13 22.27
C GLN A 195 -2.90 -2.63 22.23
N SER A 196 -2.66 -3.72 21.50
CA SER A 196 -1.31 -4.17 21.12
C SER A 196 -0.87 -3.36 19.90
N LEU A 197 0.17 -2.52 20.07
CA LEU A 197 0.63 -1.61 19.03
C LEU A 197 1.80 -2.14 18.20
N ASN A 198 2.41 -3.25 18.59
CA ASN A 198 3.54 -3.86 17.88
C ASN A 198 3.49 -5.40 18.03
N PRO A 199 3.38 -6.14 16.91
CA PRO A 199 3.22 -5.64 15.55
C PRO A 199 1.87 -4.94 15.31
N ILE A 200 1.74 -4.26 14.17
CA ILE A 200 0.48 -3.61 13.78
C ILE A 200 0.09 -4.06 12.38
N PHE A 201 -1.20 -4.15 12.12
CA PHE A 201 -1.73 -4.59 10.84
C PHE A 201 -2.30 -3.42 10.04
N VAL A 202 -2.27 -3.55 8.72
CA VAL A 202 -3.06 -2.72 7.82
C VAL A 202 -3.94 -3.65 6.99
N ASP A 203 -5.25 -3.48 7.11
CA ASP A 203 -6.24 -4.17 6.29
C ASP A 203 -6.61 -3.26 5.12
N PHE A 204 -6.43 -3.73 3.89
CA PHE A 204 -6.72 -3.00 2.66
C PHE A 204 -7.39 -3.89 1.63
N TYR A 205 -7.95 -3.27 0.58
CA TYR A 205 -8.73 -3.97 -0.42
C TYR A 205 -8.09 -3.83 -1.79
N LEU A 206 -7.94 -4.95 -2.49
CA LEU A 206 -7.42 -5.00 -3.86
C LEU A 206 -8.47 -5.57 -4.81
N PRO A 207 -8.50 -5.13 -6.08
CA PRO A 207 -9.34 -5.73 -7.10
C PRO A 207 -9.02 -7.22 -7.28
N GLN A 208 -10.04 -8.04 -7.54
CA GLN A 208 -9.86 -9.50 -7.73
C GLN A 208 -8.84 -9.86 -8.81
N GLN A 209 -8.63 -8.99 -9.80
CA GLN A 209 -7.64 -9.19 -10.87
C GLN A 209 -6.20 -9.27 -10.33
N ALA A 210 -5.92 -8.58 -9.21
CA ALA A 210 -4.62 -8.59 -8.58
C ALA A 210 -4.28 -9.90 -7.87
N LEU A 211 -5.27 -10.77 -7.62
CA LEU A 211 -5.07 -12.03 -6.88
C LEU A 211 -4.04 -12.97 -7.50
N ALA A 212 -3.90 -12.95 -8.83
CA ALA A 212 -2.93 -13.79 -9.52
C ALA A 212 -1.47 -13.40 -9.17
N GLU A 213 -1.26 -12.15 -8.76
CA GLU A 213 0.06 -11.56 -8.54
C GLU A 213 0.38 -11.34 -7.05
N ILE A 214 -0.62 -11.48 -6.16
CA ILE A 214 -0.48 -11.27 -4.72
C ILE A 214 -0.21 -12.59 -3.99
N LYS A 215 0.80 -12.56 -3.13
CA LYS A 215 1.19 -13.72 -2.31
C LYS A 215 1.51 -13.31 -0.88
N THR A 216 1.24 -14.19 0.07
CA THR A 216 1.78 -14.07 1.43
C THR A 216 3.31 -14.03 1.41
N GLY A 217 3.89 -13.21 2.29
CA GLY A 217 5.33 -12.95 2.31
C GLY A 217 5.81 -11.84 1.39
N GLN A 218 4.92 -11.25 0.59
CA GLN A 218 5.26 -10.16 -0.33
C GLN A 218 5.43 -8.84 0.43
N ALA A 219 6.50 -8.10 0.10
CA ALA A 219 6.77 -6.80 0.69
C ALA A 219 5.76 -5.74 0.23
N VAL A 220 5.37 -4.89 1.16
CA VAL A 220 4.47 -3.76 0.92
C VAL A 220 5.02 -2.51 1.62
N LYS A 221 4.67 -1.35 1.09
CA LYS A 221 5.00 -0.06 1.69
C LYS A 221 3.73 0.69 2.03
N ALA A 222 3.60 1.13 3.26
CA ALA A 222 2.48 1.96 3.70
C ALA A 222 2.94 3.40 3.96
N THR A 223 2.10 4.36 3.61
CA THR A 223 2.26 5.77 3.97
C THR A 223 1.00 6.24 4.68
N VAL A 224 1.16 7.09 5.68
CA VAL A 224 0.04 7.69 6.43
C VAL A 224 0.15 9.21 6.36
N ASP A 225 -0.97 9.89 6.28
CA ASP A 225 -1.00 11.36 6.13
C ASP A 225 -0.41 12.09 7.34
N THR A 226 -0.45 11.44 8.52
CA THR A 226 0.13 11.97 9.75
C THR A 226 1.66 12.15 9.67
N TYR A 227 2.34 11.35 8.83
CA TYR A 227 3.80 11.40 8.65
C TYR A 227 4.14 11.49 7.16
N PRO A 228 3.93 12.66 6.53
CA PRO A 228 4.15 12.84 5.10
C PRO A 228 5.62 12.56 4.73
N GLY A 229 5.81 11.83 3.63
CA GLY A 229 7.14 11.47 3.13
C GLY A 229 7.81 10.29 3.85
N GLN A 230 7.21 9.74 4.91
CA GLN A 230 7.72 8.54 5.59
C GLN A 230 6.97 7.30 5.09
N GLY A 231 7.72 6.30 4.67
CA GLY A 231 7.19 4.99 4.31
C GLY A 231 7.47 3.97 5.40
N PHE A 232 6.46 3.20 5.74
CA PHE A 232 6.55 2.05 6.63
C PHE A 232 6.63 0.79 5.79
N GLU A 233 7.60 -0.06 6.04
CA GLU A 233 7.76 -1.33 5.35
C GLU A 233 7.04 -2.44 6.10
N GLY A 234 6.36 -3.29 5.37
CA GLY A 234 5.58 -4.40 5.91
C GLY A 234 5.54 -5.59 4.95
N THR A 235 4.83 -6.62 5.37
CA THR A 235 4.73 -7.89 4.64
C THR A 235 3.29 -8.37 4.64
N ILE A 236 2.79 -8.86 3.51
CA ILE A 236 1.48 -9.49 3.42
C ILE A 236 1.48 -10.77 4.24
N THR A 237 0.61 -10.84 5.25
CA THR A 237 0.45 -12.02 6.12
C THR A 237 -0.75 -12.85 5.74
N ALA A 238 -1.80 -12.24 5.21
CA ALA A 238 -3.01 -12.96 4.83
C ALA A 238 -3.73 -12.32 3.65
N VAL A 239 -4.32 -13.16 2.82
CA VAL A 239 -5.25 -12.78 1.75
C VAL A 239 -6.56 -13.50 2.02
N SER A 240 -7.67 -12.76 2.08
CA SER A 240 -8.99 -13.33 2.32
C SER A 240 -9.35 -14.35 1.23
N PRO A 241 -9.81 -15.55 1.57
CA PRO A 241 -10.30 -16.52 0.58
C PRO A 241 -11.65 -16.12 -0.04
N LYS A 242 -12.28 -15.06 0.46
CA LYS A 242 -13.58 -14.57 0.01
C LYS A 242 -13.42 -13.26 -0.74
N VAL A 243 -13.94 -13.21 -1.95
CA VAL A 243 -14.14 -11.98 -2.74
C VAL A 243 -15.46 -11.35 -2.34
N ASP A 244 -15.47 -10.06 -2.08
CA ASP A 244 -16.71 -9.32 -1.86
C ASP A 244 -17.47 -9.20 -3.18
N SER A 245 -18.69 -9.72 -3.21
CA SER A 245 -19.52 -9.81 -4.42
C SER A 245 -20.02 -8.45 -4.92
N SER A 246 -20.11 -7.45 -4.03
CA SER A 246 -20.62 -6.11 -4.36
C SER A 246 -19.53 -5.23 -4.96
N SER A 247 -18.36 -5.22 -4.36
CA SER A 247 -17.22 -4.39 -4.79
C SER A 247 -16.22 -5.14 -5.69
N ARG A 248 -16.30 -6.47 -5.76
CA ARG A 248 -15.33 -7.37 -6.43
C ARG A 248 -13.90 -7.18 -5.93
N ASN A 249 -13.75 -6.80 -4.68
CA ASN A 249 -12.47 -6.63 -4.03
C ASN A 249 -12.17 -7.80 -3.08
N VAL A 250 -10.88 -8.01 -2.84
CA VAL A 250 -10.37 -8.97 -1.89
C VAL A 250 -9.68 -8.22 -0.77
N GLN A 251 -9.99 -8.58 0.47
CA GLN A 251 -9.32 -8.05 1.64
C GLN A 251 -7.94 -8.70 1.79
N VAL A 252 -6.94 -7.87 1.98
CA VAL A 252 -5.55 -8.26 2.22
C VAL A 252 -5.10 -7.65 3.54
N ARG A 253 -4.34 -8.40 4.30
CA ARG A 253 -3.72 -7.95 5.54
C ARG A 253 -2.21 -7.97 5.40
N ALA A 254 -1.59 -6.87 5.75
CA ALA A 254 -0.15 -6.77 5.89
C ALA A 254 0.23 -6.42 7.33
N GLU A 255 1.35 -6.95 7.76
CA GLU A 255 1.96 -6.73 9.06
C GLU A 255 3.10 -5.74 8.94
N PHE A 256 3.16 -4.81 9.88
CA PHE A 256 4.17 -3.77 9.97
C PHE A 256 4.80 -3.78 11.36
N LYS A 257 6.11 -3.59 11.41
CA LYS A 257 6.79 -3.28 12.67
C LYS A 257 6.46 -1.86 13.07
N ASN A 258 6.13 -1.67 14.34
CA ASN A 258 5.77 -0.36 14.90
C ASN A 258 6.53 -0.11 16.20
N ASP A 259 7.85 -0.29 16.16
CA ASP A 259 8.71 -0.15 17.34
C ASP A 259 8.62 1.25 17.96
N ASP A 260 8.49 2.27 17.10
CA ASP A 260 8.31 3.67 17.52
C ASP A 260 6.88 3.98 17.99
N LYS A 261 5.93 3.03 17.88
CA LYS A 261 4.51 3.17 18.25
C LYS A 261 3.83 4.40 17.61
N ARG A 262 4.21 4.73 16.38
CA ARG A 262 3.66 5.87 15.63
C ARG A 262 2.38 5.54 14.86
N LEU A 263 2.21 4.30 14.48
CA LEU A 263 0.98 3.85 13.85
C LEU A 263 -0.04 3.50 14.93
N PHE A 264 -1.22 4.12 14.83
CA PHE A 264 -2.32 3.86 15.75
C PHE A 264 -3.49 3.21 15.02
N PRO A 265 -4.18 2.26 15.69
CA PRO A 265 -5.41 1.69 15.15
C PRO A 265 -6.43 2.77 14.81
N GLY A 266 -7.10 2.63 13.67
CA GLY A 266 -8.04 3.62 13.14
C GLY A 266 -7.44 4.64 12.18
N MET A 267 -6.10 4.74 12.05
CA MET A 267 -5.48 5.56 11.00
C MET A 267 -5.75 4.97 9.62
N PHE A 268 -5.88 5.85 8.61
CA PHE A 268 -5.85 5.46 7.21
C PHE A 268 -4.41 5.38 6.71
N ALA A 269 -4.14 4.39 5.88
CA ALA A 269 -2.85 4.21 5.25
C ALA A 269 -3.03 3.95 3.75
N THR A 270 -2.21 4.60 2.93
CA THR A 270 -2.06 4.22 1.52
C THR A 270 -1.00 3.14 1.44
N VAL A 271 -1.41 1.96 1.00
CA VAL A 271 -0.53 0.80 0.84
C VAL A 271 -0.16 0.65 -0.63
N GLU A 272 1.13 0.53 -0.89
CA GLU A 272 1.68 0.24 -2.20
C GLU A 272 2.23 -1.19 -2.20
N VAL A 273 1.63 -2.03 -3.04
CA VAL A 273 2.00 -3.44 -3.19
C VAL A 273 2.75 -3.60 -4.50
N SER A 274 4.01 -4.01 -4.44
CA SER A 274 4.79 -4.31 -5.64
C SER A 274 4.32 -5.63 -6.25
N VAL A 275 3.84 -5.62 -7.48
CA VAL A 275 3.33 -6.80 -8.18
C VAL A 275 4.20 -7.18 -9.37
N GLY A 276 4.13 -8.43 -9.80
CA GLY A 276 4.91 -8.94 -10.91
C GLY A 276 6.41 -9.10 -10.57
N LYS A 277 7.18 -9.42 -11.60
CA LYS A 277 8.66 -9.43 -11.51
C LYS A 277 9.19 -8.09 -12.00
N PRO A 278 10.25 -7.55 -11.38
CA PRO A 278 10.94 -6.41 -11.97
C PRO A 278 11.33 -6.73 -13.41
N SER A 279 11.03 -5.83 -14.32
CA SER A 279 11.42 -5.92 -15.72
C SER A 279 12.10 -4.62 -16.13
N ASP A 280 13.12 -4.73 -16.96
CA ASP A 280 13.75 -3.54 -17.53
C ASP A 280 12.85 -2.99 -18.62
N LEU A 281 12.28 -1.82 -18.40
CA LEU A 281 11.46 -1.11 -19.37
C LEU A 281 12.18 0.16 -19.83
N VAL A 282 11.91 0.55 -21.08
CA VAL A 282 12.34 1.85 -21.59
C VAL A 282 11.54 2.92 -20.85
N THR A 283 12.23 3.82 -20.17
CA THR A 283 11.62 4.94 -19.45
C THR A 283 11.99 6.26 -20.09
N VAL A 284 11.01 7.14 -20.18
CA VAL A 284 11.15 8.48 -20.76
C VAL A 284 10.41 9.49 -19.88
N PRO A 285 10.78 10.79 -19.91
CA PRO A 285 9.94 11.81 -19.27
C PRO A 285 8.54 11.83 -19.87
N GLN A 286 7.52 12.04 -19.05
CA GLN A 286 6.14 12.16 -19.52
C GLN A 286 5.98 13.22 -20.63
N THR A 287 6.80 14.28 -20.56
CA THR A 287 6.81 15.35 -21.57
C THR A 287 7.23 14.87 -22.96
N ALA A 288 7.92 13.74 -23.10
CA ALA A 288 8.30 13.18 -24.40
C ALA A 288 7.14 12.55 -25.16
N ILE A 289 6.04 12.24 -24.47
CA ILE A 289 4.87 11.59 -25.05
C ILE A 289 3.82 12.64 -25.39
N THR A 290 3.31 12.54 -26.61
CA THR A 290 2.21 13.38 -27.08
C THR A 290 0.99 12.51 -27.34
N ALA A 291 -0.09 12.78 -26.63
CA ALA A 291 -1.37 12.09 -26.84
C ALA A 291 -1.99 12.53 -28.18
N ASN A 292 -2.39 11.58 -28.98
CA ASN A 292 -3.05 11.81 -30.26
C ASN A 292 -4.31 10.91 -30.29
N PRO A 293 -5.42 11.32 -30.95
CA PRO A 293 -6.62 10.50 -31.07
C PRO A 293 -6.38 9.09 -31.65
N TYR A 294 -5.29 8.90 -32.37
CA TYR A 294 -4.89 7.61 -32.99
C TYR A 294 -3.92 6.79 -32.12
N GLY A 295 -3.50 7.30 -30.97
CA GLY A 295 -2.56 6.66 -30.04
C GLY A 295 -1.45 7.61 -29.59
N ASP A 296 -0.72 7.20 -28.57
CA ASP A 296 0.41 7.97 -28.04
C ASP A 296 1.57 7.96 -29.04
N ILE A 297 2.23 9.09 -29.19
CA ILE A 297 3.37 9.26 -30.11
C ILE A 297 4.57 9.84 -29.38
N ALA A 298 5.76 9.45 -29.85
CA ALA A 298 7.04 10.07 -29.51
C ALA A 298 7.77 10.46 -30.79
N PHE A 299 8.65 11.46 -30.69
CA PHE A 299 9.52 11.87 -31.79
C PHE A 299 10.94 11.40 -31.51
N VAL A 300 11.44 10.52 -32.38
CA VAL A 300 12.84 10.03 -32.34
C VAL A 300 13.68 10.85 -33.30
N VAL A 301 14.84 11.29 -32.85
CA VAL A 301 15.78 12.05 -33.70
C VAL A 301 16.64 11.07 -34.48
N GLU A 302 16.60 11.20 -35.80
CA GLU A 302 17.41 10.40 -36.72
C GLU A 302 18.35 11.33 -37.53
N LYS A 303 19.55 10.82 -37.86
CA LYS A 303 20.44 11.50 -38.83
C LYS A 303 19.90 11.23 -40.23
N LYS A 304 19.59 12.28 -40.95
CA LYS A 304 19.16 12.17 -42.34
C LYS A 304 20.39 11.99 -43.22
N GLU A 305 20.52 10.83 -43.86
CA GLU A 305 21.52 10.60 -44.92
C GLU A 305 20.99 11.15 -46.24
N GLY A 306 21.77 12.04 -46.91
CA GLY A 306 21.39 12.60 -48.22
C GLY A 306 21.96 14.01 -48.48
N PRO A 307 21.57 14.68 -49.59
CA PRO A 307 22.09 15.99 -49.98
C PRO A 307 21.87 17.13 -48.96
N SER A 308 21.05 16.91 -47.97
CA SER A 308 20.82 17.83 -46.85
C SER A 308 21.14 17.08 -45.55
N THR A 309 22.43 17.09 -45.18
CA THR A 309 22.92 16.56 -43.90
C THR A 309 22.32 17.38 -42.75
N GLY A 310 21.52 16.77 -41.90
CA GLY A 310 20.88 17.40 -40.73
C GLY A 310 20.17 16.39 -39.86
N LEU A 311 19.70 16.82 -38.69
CA LEU A 311 18.88 16.02 -37.83
C LEU A 311 17.40 16.18 -38.25
N SER A 312 16.69 15.09 -38.34
CA SER A 312 15.24 15.06 -38.56
C SER A 312 14.56 14.20 -37.51
N VAL A 313 13.29 14.44 -37.28
CA VAL A 313 12.51 13.63 -36.35
C VAL A 313 11.59 12.67 -37.09
N LYS A 314 11.52 11.46 -36.58
CA LYS A 314 10.59 10.44 -36.99
C LYS A 314 9.51 10.29 -35.92
N GLN A 315 8.25 10.39 -36.32
CA GLN A 315 7.13 10.12 -35.45
C GLN A 315 6.97 8.61 -35.29
N VAL A 316 6.95 8.14 -34.06
CA VAL A 316 6.81 6.73 -33.71
C VAL A 316 5.59 6.59 -32.81
N PHE A 317 4.68 5.65 -33.12
CA PHE A 317 3.63 5.27 -32.21
C PHE A 317 4.21 4.44 -31.07
N VAL A 318 3.84 4.80 -29.86
CA VAL A 318 4.31 4.14 -28.65
C VAL A 318 3.15 3.61 -27.85
N LYS A 319 3.37 2.50 -27.15
CA LYS A 319 2.43 2.01 -26.16
C LYS A 319 2.99 2.32 -24.79
N THR A 320 2.34 3.24 -24.11
CA THR A 320 2.71 3.67 -22.76
C THR A 320 2.22 2.68 -21.72
N GLY A 321 2.94 2.59 -20.61
CA GLY A 321 2.60 1.82 -19.42
C GLY A 321 2.29 2.77 -18.25
N GLU A 322 2.64 2.32 -17.05
CA GLU A 322 2.46 3.11 -15.83
C GLU A 322 3.40 4.31 -15.75
N THR A 323 2.99 5.32 -14.98
CA THR A 323 3.78 6.51 -14.67
C THR A 323 4.34 6.41 -13.26
N ARG A 324 5.58 6.87 -13.06
CA ARG A 324 6.25 6.96 -11.77
C ARG A 324 6.96 8.30 -11.64
N GLY A 325 6.40 9.20 -10.84
CA GLY A 325 6.89 10.58 -10.78
C GLY A 325 6.80 11.27 -12.13
N ASP A 326 7.93 11.79 -12.65
CA ASP A 326 8.00 12.44 -13.95
C ASP A 326 8.20 11.45 -15.10
N GLN A 327 8.39 10.17 -14.80
CA GLN A 327 8.71 9.13 -15.77
C GLN A 327 7.47 8.36 -16.22
N ILE A 328 7.48 7.91 -17.46
CA ILE A 328 6.51 6.97 -18.01
C ILE A 328 7.27 5.78 -18.63
N ALA A 329 6.79 4.58 -18.34
CA ALA A 329 7.29 3.37 -18.95
C ALA A 329 6.74 3.24 -20.38
N VAL A 330 7.57 2.82 -21.32
CA VAL A 330 7.16 2.52 -22.70
C VAL A 330 7.30 1.03 -22.92
N THR A 331 6.18 0.37 -23.20
CA THR A 331 6.13 -1.09 -23.40
C THR A 331 6.41 -1.52 -24.83
N SER A 332 6.22 -0.62 -25.80
CA SER A 332 6.56 -0.88 -27.19
C SER A 332 6.69 0.44 -27.99
N GLY A 333 7.49 0.43 -29.04
CA GLY A 333 7.63 1.54 -29.97
C GLY A 333 8.93 2.34 -29.82
N LEU A 334 9.64 2.22 -28.69
CA LEU A 334 10.99 2.80 -28.50
C LEU A 334 11.98 1.70 -28.11
N SER A 335 13.22 1.94 -28.47
CA SER A 335 14.38 1.12 -28.09
C SER A 335 15.29 1.89 -27.13
N ALA A 336 16.02 1.15 -26.29
CA ALA A 336 17.05 1.77 -25.46
C ALA A 336 18.12 2.42 -26.34
N GLY A 337 18.52 3.64 -25.98
CA GLY A 337 19.47 4.43 -26.76
C GLY A 337 18.86 5.36 -27.80
N ASP A 338 17.53 5.27 -28.05
CA ASP A 338 16.85 6.20 -28.95
C ASP A 338 16.92 7.63 -28.39
N GLN A 339 17.33 8.58 -29.26
CA GLN A 339 17.32 10.00 -28.93
C GLN A 339 15.90 10.56 -29.14
N ILE A 340 15.18 10.82 -28.06
CA ILE A 340 13.79 11.28 -28.09
C ILE A 340 13.68 12.77 -27.80
N VAL A 341 12.72 13.44 -28.44
CA VAL A 341 12.39 14.82 -28.15
C VAL A 341 11.59 14.90 -26.86
N VAL A 342 12.07 15.71 -25.90
CA VAL A 342 11.44 15.89 -24.59
C VAL A 342 10.82 17.28 -24.41
N ALA A 343 11.20 18.24 -25.28
CA ALA A 343 10.58 19.57 -25.33
C ALA A 343 10.61 20.13 -26.76
N GLY A 344 9.60 20.93 -27.13
CA GLY A 344 9.47 21.54 -28.46
C GLY A 344 8.65 20.73 -29.47
N GLN A 345 8.06 19.58 -29.06
CA GLN A 345 7.34 18.65 -29.93
C GLN A 345 6.06 19.21 -30.57
N MET A 346 5.42 20.23 -30.00
CA MET A 346 4.15 20.78 -30.49
C MET A 346 4.19 21.32 -31.92
N LYS A 347 5.38 21.66 -32.41
CA LYS A 347 5.60 22.21 -33.76
C LYS A 347 6.15 21.18 -34.75
N LEU A 348 6.30 19.94 -34.31
CA LEU A 348 6.93 18.90 -35.09
C LEU A 348 5.92 18.07 -35.86
N HIS A 349 6.31 17.71 -37.08
CA HIS A 349 5.65 16.72 -37.91
C HIS A 349 6.66 15.64 -38.29
N ASN A 350 6.18 14.51 -38.79
CA ASN A 350 7.06 13.45 -39.25
C ASN A 350 8.00 13.98 -40.34
N GLY A 351 9.30 13.86 -40.13
CA GLY A 351 10.34 14.36 -41.05
C GLY A 351 10.75 15.82 -40.88
N SER A 352 10.23 16.55 -39.88
CA SER A 352 10.64 17.92 -39.55
C SER A 352 12.13 17.97 -39.25
N GLN A 353 12.81 19.01 -39.76
CA GLN A 353 14.22 19.27 -39.45
C GLN A 353 14.33 19.88 -38.05
N VAL A 354 15.33 19.43 -37.27
CA VAL A 354 15.52 19.91 -35.90
C VAL A 354 16.95 20.29 -35.60
N THR A 355 17.08 21.22 -34.67
CA THR A 355 18.36 21.60 -34.04
C THR A 355 18.26 21.28 -32.57
N VAL A 356 19.14 20.46 -32.04
CA VAL A 356 19.15 20.06 -30.64
C VAL A 356 19.74 21.14 -29.76
N ASN A 357 19.02 21.54 -28.73
CA ASN A 357 19.49 22.42 -27.68
C ASN A 357 19.07 21.88 -26.33
N ASN A 358 19.98 21.31 -25.56
CA ASN A 358 19.76 20.68 -24.26
C ASN A 358 20.14 21.61 -23.09
N ALA A 359 20.14 22.94 -23.29
CA ALA A 359 20.42 23.87 -22.20
C ALA A 359 19.43 23.82 -21.07
N VAL A 360 18.16 23.49 -21.37
CA VAL A 360 17.09 23.26 -20.37
C VAL A 360 16.41 21.93 -20.69
N LEU A 361 16.53 20.99 -19.77
CA LEU A 361 15.90 19.68 -19.87
C LEU A 361 14.75 19.59 -18.86
N PRO A 362 13.62 18.93 -19.19
CA PRO A 362 12.59 18.61 -18.23
C PRO A 362 13.11 17.63 -17.17
N THR A 363 12.51 17.65 -16.01
CA THR A 363 12.81 16.70 -14.91
C THR A 363 12.47 15.28 -15.35
N ASN A 364 13.29 14.33 -14.91
CA ASN A 364 13.11 12.90 -15.18
C ASN A 364 13.37 12.08 -13.91
N THR A 365 12.69 12.45 -12.82
CA THR A 365 12.88 11.82 -11.52
C THR A 365 11.71 10.88 -11.18
N PRO A 366 11.99 9.67 -10.66
CA PRO A 366 10.95 8.73 -10.24
C PRO A 366 10.19 9.19 -8.99
N SER A 367 10.71 10.18 -8.26
CA SER A 367 10.11 10.75 -7.04
C SER A 367 10.39 12.26 -7.00
N PRO A 368 9.65 13.07 -7.76
CA PRO A 368 9.83 14.52 -7.76
C PRO A 368 9.43 15.10 -6.39
N SER A 369 10.27 15.96 -5.83
CA SER A 369 9.90 16.77 -4.67
C SER A 369 9.07 17.95 -5.14
N ILE A 370 7.82 18.03 -4.68
CA ILE A 370 6.98 19.21 -4.88
C ILE A 370 7.54 20.32 -3.98
N THR A 371 8.23 21.29 -4.57
CA THR A 371 8.60 22.53 -3.88
C THR A 371 7.50 23.53 -4.19
N ASP A 372 6.57 23.74 -3.27
CA ASP A 372 5.67 24.89 -3.31
C ASP A 372 6.53 26.16 -3.25
N ARG A 373 6.46 26.96 -4.32
CA ARG A 373 7.02 28.31 -4.39
C ARG A 373 5.94 29.33 -4.11
#